data_a824cf57f4993beb7ca5b710d35eba1a
#
_entry.id   a824cf57f4993beb7ca5b710d35eba1a
#
_cell.length_a   1.000
_cell.length_b   1.000
_cell.length_c   1.000
_cell.angle_alpha   90.00
_cell.angle_beta   90.00
_cell.angle_gamma   90.00
#
_symmetry.space_group_name_H-M   'P 1'
#
loop_
_entity.id
_entity.type
_entity.pdbx_description
1 polymer ?
#
loop_
_entity_poly.entity_id
_entity_poly.type
_entity_poly.pdbx_seq_one_letter_code
_entity_poly.pdbx_strand_id
1 'polypeptide(L)' 'MKKYKVRIAGLGIEAVAIIPFDNEPDIEQLESNIAYYLNHNLMKIEANDFYATDRYFITYEEVSIWIINNNLQ' A
#
# COMPACT_ATOMS: atom_id res chain seq x y z
N MET A 1 -6.16 16.25 -3.44
CA MET A 1 -5.50 14.95 -3.59
C MET A 1 -6.08 13.98 -2.58
N LYS A 2 -6.44 12.80 -3.02
CA LYS A 2 -7.00 11.76 -2.13
C LYS A 2 -5.90 10.86 -1.64
N LYS A 3 -6.07 10.31 -0.45
CA LYS A 3 -5.11 9.36 0.12
C LYS A 3 -5.71 7.96 0.11
N TYR A 4 -4.90 6.99 -0.23
CA TYR A 4 -5.30 5.61 -0.30
C TYR A 4 -4.38 4.75 0.56
N LYS A 5 -4.98 3.83 1.30
CA LYS A 5 -4.22 2.80 1.99
C LYS A 5 -4.00 1.67 0.99
N VAL A 6 -2.76 1.50 0.58
CA VAL A 6 -2.37 0.52 -0.44
C VAL A 6 -1.61 -0.59 0.23
N ARG A 7 -2.03 -1.82 -0.03
CA ARG A 7 -1.40 -3.01 0.54
C ARG A 7 -0.99 -3.95 -0.58
N ILE A 8 0.22 -4.48 -0.47
CA ILE A 8 0.69 -5.56 -1.33
C ILE A 8 0.97 -6.77 -0.45
N ALA A 9 0.49 -7.93 -0.88
CA ALA A 9 0.72 -9.20 -0.19
C ALA A 9 1.16 -10.25 -1.21
N GLY A 10 2.16 -11.02 -0.87
CA GLY A 10 2.77 -12.02 -1.72
C GLY A 10 4.26 -11.79 -1.84
N LEU A 11 4.93 -12.59 -2.65
CA LEU A 11 6.38 -12.47 -2.84
C LEU A 11 7.18 -12.53 -1.53
N GLY A 12 6.60 -13.17 -0.50
CA GLY A 12 7.25 -13.32 0.79
C GLY A 12 7.04 -12.18 1.77
N ILE A 13 6.28 -11.16 1.41
CA ILE A 13 6.03 -10.03 2.31
C ILE A 13 4.57 -9.60 2.26
N GLU A 14 4.19 -8.86 3.28
CA GLU A 14 2.96 -8.08 3.30
C GLU A 14 3.34 -6.67 3.74
N ALA A 15 3.06 -5.69 2.90
CA ALA A 15 3.46 -4.32 3.16
C ALA A 15 2.33 -3.35 2.86
N VAL A 16 2.32 -2.23 3.57
CA VAL A 16 1.25 -1.24 3.47
C VAL A 16 1.85 0.17 3.48
N ALA A 17 1.20 1.08 2.76
CA ALA A 17 1.55 2.49 2.80
C ALA A 17 0.31 3.34 2.50
N ILE A 18 0.34 4.59 2.98
CA ILE A 18 -0.66 5.58 2.60
C ILE A 18 -0.06 6.37 1.44
N ILE A 19 -0.69 6.28 0.29
CA ILE A 19 -0.17 6.88 -0.94
C ILE A 19 -1.19 7.88 -1.48
N PRO A 20 -0.79 9.11 -1.75
CA PRO A 20 -1.70 10.08 -2.36
C PRO A 20 -1.81 9.89 -3.87
N PHE A 21 -3.02 10.02 -4.38
CA PHE A 21 -3.31 10.02 -5.81
C PHE A 21 -4.33 11.12 -6.12
N ASP A 22 -4.24 11.72 -7.28
CA ASP A 22 -5.19 12.76 -7.69
C ASP A 22 -6.58 12.19 -7.93
N ASN A 23 -6.65 10.99 -8.48
CA ASN A 23 -7.88 10.27 -8.75
C ASN A 23 -7.72 8.83 -8.30
N GLU A 24 -8.79 8.05 -8.39
CA GLU A 24 -8.69 6.63 -8.09
C GLU A 24 -7.60 6.00 -8.96
N PRO A 25 -6.62 5.31 -8.34
CA PRO A 25 -5.49 4.77 -9.08
C PRO A 25 -5.87 3.55 -9.92
N ASP A 26 -5.22 3.41 -11.06
CA ASP A 26 -5.30 2.19 -11.84
C ASP A 26 -4.16 1.24 -11.44
N ILE A 27 -4.16 0.03 -11.99
CA ILE A 27 -3.18 -0.98 -11.61
C ILE A 27 -1.74 -0.56 -11.94
N GLU A 28 -1.53 0.13 -13.03
CA GLU A 28 -0.19 0.60 -13.42
C GLU A 28 0.33 1.64 -12.43
N GLN A 29 -0.52 2.56 -11.99
CA GLN A 29 -0.16 3.56 -10.99
C GLN A 29 0.14 2.89 -9.65
N LEU A 30 -0.66 1.92 -9.26
CA LEU A 30 -0.44 1.18 -8.02
C LEU A 30 0.89 0.44 -8.05
N GLU A 31 1.16 -0.30 -9.12
CA GLU A 31 2.41 -1.06 -9.23
C GLU A 31 3.63 -0.16 -9.22
N SER A 32 3.57 0.93 -9.97
CA SER A 32 4.66 1.90 -10.09
C SER A 32 4.97 2.56 -8.74
N ASN A 33 3.93 2.99 -8.02
CA ASN A 33 4.11 3.62 -6.73
C ASN A 33 4.56 2.64 -5.66
N ILE A 34 4.05 1.43 -5.67
CA ILE A 34 4.49 0.39 -4.74
C ILE A 34 5.97 0.10 -4.94
N ALA A 35 6.43 -0.03 -6.19
CA ALA A 35 7.83 -0.26 -6.49
C ALA A 35 8.71 0.88 -5.96
N TYR A 36 8.28 2.11 -6.17
CA TYR A 36 8.99 3.28 -5.64
C TYR A 36 9.05 3.24 -4.11
N TYR A 37 7.92 3.00 -3.47
CA TYR A 37 7.84 3.00 -2.00
C TYR A 37 8.65 1.86 -1.39
N LEU A 38 8.65 0.70 -2.00
CA LEU A 38 9.47 -0.42 -1.53
C LEU A 38 10.95 -0.12 -1.68
N ASN A 39 11.36 0.43 -2.83
CA ASN A 39 12.75 0.75 -3.09
C ASN A 39 13.31 1.84 -2.19
N HIS A 40 12.45 2.69 -1.65
CA HIS A 40 12.86 3.78 -0.77
C HIS A 40 12.53 3.53 0.69
N ASN A 41 12.15 2.30 1.04
CA ASN A 41 11.79 1.90 2.41
C ASN A 41 10.66 2.74 3.00
N LEU A 42 9.68 3.08 2.17
CA LEU A 42 8.55 3.91 2.57
C LEU A 42 7.30 3.09 2.89
N MET A 43 7.31 1.80 2.68
CA MET A 43 6.21 0.93 3.06
C MET A 43 6.48 0.26 4.39
N LYS A 44 5.44 0.12 5.19
CA LYS A 44 5.52 -0.61 6.44
C LYS A 44 5.36 -2.09 6.16
N ILE A 45 6.35 -2.89 6.54
CA ILE A 45 6.27 -4.34 6.41
C ILE A 45 5.48 -4.87 7.60
N GLU A 46 4.35 -5.49 7.34
CA GLU A 46 3.48 -6.03 8.38
C GLU A 46 3.73 -7.50 8.67
N ALA A 47 4.16 -8.24 7.65
CA ALA A 47 4.45 -9.66 7.81
C ALA A 47 5.46 -10.13 6.79
N ASN A 48 6.25 -11.12 7.18
CA ASN A 48 7.08 -11.88 6.27
C ASN A 48 6.42 -13.25 6.11
N ASP A 49 6.23 -13.66 4.86
CA ASP A 49 5.57 -14.91 4.55
C ASP A 49 6.62 -15.91 4.05
N PHE A 50 6.81 -16.98 4.80
CA PHE A 50 7.75 -18.02 4.43
C PHE A 50 7.23 -18.91 3.30
N TYR A 51 5.94 -18.80 2.98
CA TYR A 51 5.31 -19.52 1.88
C TYR A 51 5.19 -18.64 0.66
N ALA A 52 6.26 -17.92 0.34
CA ALA A 52 6.28 -17.00 -0.78
C ALA A 52 5.77 -17.67 -2.06
N THR A 53 4.89 -16.97 -2.77
CA THR A 53 4.39 -17.39 -4.06
C THR A 53 4.93 -16.45 -5.13
N ASP A 54 4.88 -16.87 -6.38
CA ASP A 54 5.26 -16.00 -7.49
C ASP A 54 4.21 -14.93 -7.77
N ARG A 55 3.10 -15.00 -7.08
CA ARG A 55 1.98 -14.09 -7.27
C ARG A 55 1.92 -13.09 -6.13
N TYR A 56 1.39 -11.94 -6.43
CA TYR A 56 1.09 -10.93 -5.42
C TYR A 56 -0.28 -10.34 -5.67
N PHE A 57 -0.86 -9.80 -4.60
CA PHE A 57 -2.16 -9.15 -4.65
C PHE A 57 -2.01 -7.73 -4.12
N ILE A 58 -2.64 -6.80 -4.83
CA ILE A 58 -2.67 -5.40 -4.41
C ILE A 58 -4.10 -5.07 -4.06
N THR A 59 -4.31 -4.51 -2.88
CA THR A 59 -5.60 -3.96 -2.47
C THR A 59 -5.41 -2.50 -2.10
N TYR A 60 -6.47 -1.72 -2.25
CA TYR A 60 -6.42 -0.31 -1.90
C TYR A 60 -7.80 0.16 -1.47
N GLU A 61 -7.80 1.16 -0.59
CA GLU A 61 -9.02 1.81 -0.16
C GLU A 61 -8.74 3.27 0.14
N GLU A 62 -9.69 4.13 -0.20
CA GLU A 62 -9.56 5.54 0.11
C GLU A 62 -9.70 5.74 1.62
N VAL A 63 -8.82 6.56 2.19
CA VAL A 63 -8.87 6.90 3.60
C VAL A 63 -9.10 8.39 3.75
N SER A 64 -9.97 8.75 4.69
CA SER A 64 -10.23 10.17 4.94
C SER A 64 -9.31 10.68 6.05
N ILE A 65 -8.98 11.97 5.96
CA ILE A 65 -8.21 12.64 6.99
C ILE A 65 -8.92 12.55 8.34
N TRP A 66 -10.25 12.62 8.32
CA TRP A 66 -11.05 12.51 9.54
C TRP A 66 -10.80 11.18 10.26
N ILE A 67 -10.82 10.07 9.54
CA ILE A 67 -10.56 8.75 10.11
C ILE A 67 -9.14 8.67 10.66
N ILE A 68 -8.18 9.19 9.93
CA ILE A 68 -6.78 9.21 10.35
C ILE A 68 -6.62 10.00 11.65
N ASN A 69 -7.25 11.17 11.73
CA ASN A 69 -7.17 12.01 12.93
C ASN A 69 -7.81 11.35 14.15
N ASN A 70 -8.93 10.67 13.96
CA ASN A 70 -9.59 9.96 15.06
C ASN A 70 -8.77 8.78 15.55
N ASN A 71 -8.05 8.13 14.67
CA ASN A 71 -7.20 7.00 15.06
C ASN A 71 -5.97 7.43 15.84
N LEU A 72 -5.60 8.70 15.77
CA LEU A 72 -4.48 9.25 16.52
C LEU A 72 -4.86 9.66 17.94
N GLN A 73 -6.12 9.67 18.24
CA GLN A 73 -6.61 10.01 19.57
C GLN A 73 -6.79 8.76 20.42
#